data_95ed8d3a528cffa713a7c810819b1a8a
#
_entry.id   95ed8d3a528cffa713a7c810819b1a8a
#
_cell.length_a   1.000
_cell.length_b   1.000
_cell.length_c   1.000
_cell.angle_alpha   90.00
_cell.angle_beta   90.00
_cell.angle_gamma   90.00
#
_symmetry.space_group_name_H-M   'P 1'
#
loop_
_entity.id
_entity.type
_entity.pdbx_description
1 polymer ?
#
loop_
_entity_poly.entity_id
_entity_poly.type
_entity_poly.pdbx_seq_one_letter_code
_entity_poly.pdbx_strand_id
1 'polypeptide(L)'
;MGGSRDAVNCADATRCREGRRRLLPSGAMTSPAAAPTRRPPLAPPDDLTVPSPGSTTLRDVYGRYLSTVLRDLLALPRARVSRAVTLELDRALRVLLDVSRREPAVAPLLIRSPDVSVLVRWASTAAMARTPPDGLEAVLQRVALATLLELARLRVLPAEGVELARPIGELGSLPLGHVLRFDPMPRAVRFLPGALDLDYATHRTTIDLSTLAPQSDAGVTITQPFARIREGLALALVDANPLAMFEAHPDKSGNAIDLGGREVPEWVDALGAAYDVVDQYLPEIAAEMRLMLRQVVPVGYYAEKHLSASYAEAVGTVYLSLHDNLMTMTEALVHEFQHNKLNALLFLDPLLVNADTPLFTSPVRPDPRPLRGVLLAVHAFQPVACLYERMIEAGDARTASPDARRRFLQVVGINRRGCEVLLPNAEPTVIGRGLFDEIARWDAHFDRYTHEDAARAVGADEA
;
A
#
# COMPACT_ATOMS: atom_id res chain seq x y z
N MET A 1 -37.34 -28.99 -35.23
CA MET A 1 -36.90 -28.76 -36.61
C MET A 1 -35.59 -27.99 -36.49
N GLY A 2 -34.49 -28.56 -36.58
CA GLY A 2 -33.79 -29.08 -37.75
C GLY A 2 -32.73 -28.07 -38.08
N GLY A 3 -31.55 -28.30 -37.95
CA GLY A 3 -30.37 -29.02 -38.35
C GLY A 3 -29.33 -27.99 -38.74
N SER A 4 -28.09 -28.13 -38.75
CA SER A 4 -27.18 -29.19 -39.10
C SER A 4 -25.74 -28.66 -38.98
N ARG A 5 -24.91 -29.46 -38.49
CA ARG A 5 -23.43 -29.54 -38.55
C ARG A 5 -22.85 -29.10 -39.91
N ASP A 6 -21.62 -28.55 -39.88
CA ASP A 6 -20.56 -29.12 -40.69
C ASP A 6 -19.17 -28.70 -40.16
N ALA A 7 -18.40 -29.73 -39.92
CA ALA A 7 -16.97 -29.73 -39.66
C ALA A 7 -16.22 -29.95 -40.97
N VAL A 8 -15.14 -29.19 -41.21
CA VAL A 8 -14.17 -29.57 -42.27
C VAL A 8 -12.78 -29.59 -41.72
N ASN A 9 -12.27 -30.78 -41.69
CA ASN A 9 -10.88 -31.19 -41.52
C ASN A 9 -10.15 -31.00 -42.86
N CYS A 10 -8.92 -30.50 -42.87
CA CYS A 10 -7.96 -30.88 -43.90
C CYS A 10 -6.54 -30.74 -43.44
N ALA A 11 -5.88 -31.87 -43.49
CA ALA A 11 -4.46 -32.08 -43.24
C ALA A 11 -3.64 -31.93 -44.56
N ASP A 12 -2.32 -31.79 -44.32
CA ASP A 12 -1.22 -32.18 -45.24
C ASP A 12 -0.79 -31.25 -46.37
N ALA A 13 0.48 -30.81 -46.27
CA ALA A 13 1.48 -31.07 -47.33
C ALA A 13 2.86 -30.51 -46.97
N THR A 14 3.74 -31.44 -46.68
CA THR A 14 5.21 -31.37 -46.74
C THR A 14 5.70 -31.07 -48.15
N ARG A 15 6.72 -30.21 -48.36
CA ARG A 15 7.88 -30.44 -49.24
C ARG A 15 8.97 -29.35 -49.15
N CYS A 16 10.13 -29.89 -48.94
CA CYS A 16 11.51 -29.42 -49.16
C CYS A 16 11.76 -28.32 -50.21
N ARG A 17 12.74 -27.44 -49.90
CA ARG A 17 13.90 -27.21 -50.80
C ARG A 17 15.09 -26.63 -50.01
N GLU A 18 16.22 -27.28 -50.19
CA GLU A 18 17.57 -26.88 -49.82
C GLU A 18 18.02 -25.62 -50.54
N GLY A 19 18.86 -24.82 -49.89
CA GLY A 19 19.46 -23.63 -50.52
C GLY A 19 20.61 -23.03 -49.70
N ARG A 20 21.82 -23.60 -49.83
CA ARG A 20 23.16 -22.96 -49.72
C ARG A 20 23.53 -22.16 -48.48
N ARG A 21 24.39 -22.79 -47.68
CA ARG A 21 25.29 -22.22 -46.67
C ARG A 21 26.22 -21.18 -47.31
N ARG A 22 26.23 -19.94 -46.80
CA ARG A 22 27.39 -19.04 -46.85
C ARG A 22 27.98 -18.93 -45.45
N LEU A 23 29.22 -19.35 -45.32
CA LEU A 23 30.08 -19.14 -44.14
C LEU A 23 30.41 -17.65 -44.05
N LEU A 24 30.11 -17.03 -42.92
CA LEU A 24 30.63 -15.75 -42.47
C LEU A 24 31.54 -15.96 -41.24
N PRO A 25 32.56 -15.11 -41.04
CA PRO A 25 33.66 -15.42 -40.16
C PRO A 25 33.33 -15.27 -38.66
N SER A 26 34.04 -16.06 -37.87
CA SER A 26 34.08 -16.06 -36.41
C SER A 26 34.32 -14.65 -35.86
N GLY A 27 33.26 -14.07 -35.27
CA GLY A 27 33.31 -12.86 -34.45
C GLY A 27 33.10 -13.22 -32.99
N ALA A 28 33.87 -12.58 -32.14
CA ALA A 28 34.04 -12.77 -30.71
C ALA A 28 32.80 -13.25 -29.94
N MET A 29 32.97 -14.32 -29.16
CA MET A 29 31.98 -14.79 -28.15
C MET A 29 31.80 -13.71 -27.11
N THR A 30 30.73 -12.93 -27.22
CA THR A 30 30.16 -12.20 -26.10
C THR A 30 29.50 -13.24 -25.19
N SER A 31 29.96 -13.30 -23.95
CA SER A 31 29.37 -14.09 -22.87
C SER A 31 27.84 -13.87 -22.85
N PRO A 32 27.00 -14.88 -22.81
CA PRO A 32 25.55 -14.67 -22.72
C PRO A 32 25.27 -13.94 -21.40
N ALA A 33 24.61 -12.79 -21.48
CA ALA A 33 24.05 -12.11 -20.32
C ALA A 33 23.25 -13.14 -19.52
N ALA A 34 23.58 -13.30 -18.24
CA ALA A 34 22.90 -14.24 -17.35
C ALA A 34 21.39 -14.01 -17.45
N ALA A 35 20.64 -15.04 -17.80
CA ALA A 35 19.20 -14.98 -17.82
C ALA A 35 18.72 -14.49 -16.44
N PRO A 36 17.70 -13.59 -16.37
CA PRO A 36 17.21 -13.11 -15.10
C PRO A 36 16.80 -14.31 -14.26
N THR A 37 17.49 -14.51 -13.14
CA THR A 37 17.21 -15.57 -12.19
C THR A 37 15.76 -15.43 -11.75
N ARG A 38 14.90 -16.38 -12.12
CA ARG A 38 13.53 -16.44 -11.62
C ARG A 38 13.60 -16.47 -10.10
N ARG A 39 13.02 -15.45 -9.45
CA ARG A 39 12.88 -15.50 -7.99
C ARG A 39 12.16 -16.82 -7.61
N PRO A 40 12.61 -17.51 -6.55
CA PRO A 40 11.93 -18.71 -6.08
C PRO A 40 10.46 -18.39 -5.76
N PRO A 41 9.53 -19.36 -5.78
CA PRO A 41 8.15 -19.14 -5.37
C PRO A 41 8.08 -18.50 -3.98
N LEU A 42 7.01 -17.76 -3.67
CA LEU A 42 6.76 -17.25 -2.33
C LEU A 42 6.62 -18.47 -1.39
N ALA A 43 7.43 -18.51 -0.34
CA ALA A 43 7.22 -19.47 0.73
C ALA A 43 5.97 -19.08 1.54
N PRO A 44 5.18 -20.05 2.05
CA PRO A 44 4.09 -19.74 2.96
C PRO A 44 4.60 -18.91 4.15
N PRO A 45 4.11 -17.66 4.36
CA PRO A 45 4.55 -16.84 5.48
C PRO A 45 3.94 -17.38 6.79
N ASP A 46 4.76 -17.70 7.75
CA ASP A 46 4.36 -18.23 9.06
C ASP A 46 4.85 -17.36 10.24
N ASP A 47 5.30 -16.15 9.93
CA ASP A 47 5.87 -15.17 10.86
C ASP A 47 5.55 -13.75 10.37
N LEU A 48 4.28 -13.50 10.01
CA LEU A 48 3.82 -12.23 9.44
C LEU A 48 2.97 -11.42 10.44
N THR A 49 2.16 -12.08 11.27
CA THR A 49 1.21 -11.42 12.18
C THR A 49 1.96 -10.70 13.30
N VAL A 50 2.74 -11.45 14.09
CA VAL A 50 3.64 -10.93 15.12
C VAL A 50 5.04 -11.47 14.83
N PRO A 51 5.87 -10.69 14.13
CA PRO A 51 7.15 -11.19 13.66
C PRO A 51 8.11 -11.51 14.80
N SER A 52 8.90 -12.55 14.61
CA SER A 52 10.01 -12.92 15.51
C SER A 52 11.18 -11.94 15.34
N PRO A 53 12.06 -11.79 16.34
CA PRO A 53 13.27 -11.00 16.20
C PRO A 53 14.12 -11.43 14.99
N GLY A 54 14.40 -10.48 14.10
CA GLY A 54 15.17 -10.73 12.89
C GLY A 54 14.40 -11.33 11.72
N SER A 55 13.07 -11.42 11.81
CA SER A 55 12.20 -11.86 10.70
C SER A 55 12.44 -11.08 9.42
N THR A 56 12.46 -11.77 8.29
CA THR A 56 12.54 -11.19 6.95
C THR A 56 11.26 -11.38 6.15
N THR A 57 10.25 -12.00 6.74
CA THR A 57 9.00 -12.41 6.08
C THR A 57 8.31 -11.23 5.38
N LEU A 58 8.09 -10.12 6.09
CA LEU A 58 7.48 -8.94 5.47
C LEU A 58 8.37 -8.34 4.37
N ARG A 59 9.70 -8.34 4.53
CA ARG A 59 10.62 -7.84 3.50
C ARG A 59 10.46 -8.61 2.19
N ASP A 60 10.32 -9.93 2.27
CA ASP A 60 10.13 -10.80 1.11
C ASP A 60 8.76 -10.59 0.47
N VAL A 61 7.69 -10.55 1.26
CA VAL A 61 6.32 -10.27 0.82
C VAL A 61 6.27 -8.89 0.15
N TYR A 62 6.75 -7.85 0.82
CA TYR A 62 6.72 -6.48 0.32
C TYR A 62 7.58 -6.29 -0.93
N GLY A 63 8.76 -6.91 -0.98
CA GLY A 63 9.61 -6.90 -2.18
C GLY A 63 8.94 -7.53 -3.40
N ARG A 64 8.14 -8.59 -3.20
CA ARG A 64 7.33 -9.22 -4.26
C ARG A 64 6.13 -8.37 -4.64
N TYR A 65 5.46 -7.77 -3.65
CA TYR A 65 4.41 -6.79 -3.87
C TYR A 65 4.90 -5.65 -4.77
N LEU A 66 6.00 -4.97 -4.42
CA LEU A 66 6.58 -3.91 -5.23
C LEU A 66 6.96 -4.37 -6.64
N SER A 67 7.54 -5.57 -6.76
CA SER A 67 7.89 -6.14 -8.08
C SER A 67 6.65 -6.41 -8.93
N THR A 68 5.53 -6.75 -8.32
CA THR A 68 4.26 -6.99 -9.02
C THR A 68 3.62 -5.66 -9.43
N VAL A 69 3.61 -4.64 -8.54
CA VAL A 69 3.14 -3.29 -8.89
C VAL A 69 3.98 -2.67 -10.02
N LEU A 70 5.30 -2.89 -10.03
CA LEU A 70 6.15 -2.45 -11.15
C LEU A 70 5.75 -3.14 -12.47
N ARG A 71 5.46 -4.42 -12.45
CA ARG A 71 4.96 -5.15 -13.62
C ARG A 71 3.62 -4.59 -14.09
N ASP A 72 2.71 -4.32 -13.16
CA ASP A 72 1.42 -3.70 -13.45
C ASP A 72 1.59 -2.31 -14.06
N LEU A 73 2.50 -1.49 -13.53
CA LEU A 73 2.85 -0.17 -14.12
C LEU A 73 3.27 -0.30 -15.59
N LEU A 74 4.13 -1.26 -15.91
CA LEU A 74 4.59 -1.48 -17.29
C LEU A 74 3.48 -2.05 -18.20
N ALA A 75 2.50 -2.73 -17.62
CA ALA A 75 1.36 -3.35 -18.31
C ALA A 75 0.09 -2.50 -18.32
N LEU A 76 0.12 -1.26 -17.81
CA LEU A 76 -1.07 -0.39 -17.76
C LEU A 76 -1.79 -0.30 -19.12
N PRO A 77 -3.12 -0.26 -19.13
CA PRO A 77 -3.92 -0.35 -20.35
C PRO A 77 -3.76 0.91 -21.23
N ARG A 78 -3.51 0.69 -22.51
CA ARG A 78 -3.39 1.75 -23.51
C ARG A 78 -4.54 1.77 -24.51
N ALA A 79 -5.20 0.63 -24.66
CA ALA A 79 -6.23 0.46 -25.71
C ALA A 79 -7.56 1.19 -25.42
N ARG A 80 -7.74 1.70 -24.19
CA ARG A 80 -9.02 2.29 -23.74
C ARG A 80 -8.93 3.78 -23.43
N VAL A 81 -7.83 4.42 -23.82
CA VAL A 81 -7.56 5.83 -23.55
C VAL A 81 -7.09 6.53 -24.81
N SER A 82 -7.13 7.86 -24.80
CA SER A 82 -6.73 8.67 -25.95
C SER A 82 -5.27 8.44 -26.34
N ARG A 83 -4.97 8.68 -27.63
CA ARG A 83 -3.60 8.57 -28.15
C ARG A 83 -2.63 9.52 -27.42
N ALA A 84 -3.10 10.68 -26.99
CA ALA A 84 -2.29 11.66 -26.29
C ALA A 84 -1.81 11.10 -24.92
N VAL A 85 -2.73 10.56 -24.11
CA VAL A 85 -2.43 9.93 -22.83
C VAL A 85 -1.50 8.72 -23.00
N THR A 86 -1.76 7.89 -24.03
CA THR A 86 -0.90 6.75 -24.36
C THR A 86 0.54 7.20 -24.63
N LEU A 87 0.74 8.24 -25.45
CA LEU A 87 2.09 8.74 -25.79
C LEU A 87 2.82 9.32 -24.59
N GLU A 88 2.12 10.03 -23.68
CA GLU A 88 2.71 10.56 -22.45
C GLU A 88 3.17 9.43 -21.53
N LEU A 89 2.29 8.45 -21.27
CA LEU A 89 2.59 7.30 -20.45
C LEU A 89 3.76 6.48 -21.03
N ASP A 90 3.74 6.19 -22.34
CA ASP A 90 4.82 5.44 -22.99
C ASP A 90 6.15 6.18 -22.97
N ARG A 91 6.14 7.52 -23.02
CA ARG A 91 7.34 8.33 -22.86
C ARG A 91 7.92 8.20 -21.45
N ALA A 92 7.08 8.38 -20.41
CA ALA A 92 7.49 8.24 -19.03
C ALA A 92 8.03 6.83 -18.73
N LEU A 93 7.35 5.78 -19.19
CA LEU A 93 7.76 4.40 -18.96
C LEU A 93 9.02 4.00 -19.72
N ARG A 94 9.24 4.50 -20.95
CA ARG A 94 10.51 4.28 -21.67
C ARG A 94 11.69 4.84 -20.90
N VAL A 95 11.55 6.08 -20.40
CA VAL A 95 12.61 6.72 -19.61
C VAL A 95 12.85 5.94 -18.31
N LEU A 96 11.79 5.52 -17.61
CA LEU A 96 11.90 4.68 -16.42
C LEU A 96 12.65 3.37 -16.72
N LEU A 97 12.34 2.69 -17.82
CA LEU A 97 13.02 1.45 -18.21
C LEU A 97 14.52 1.70 -18.53
N ASP A 98 14.84 2.76 -19.23
CA ASP A 98 16.22 3.10 -19.57
C ASP A 98 17.04 3.50 -18.34
N VAL A 99 16.44 4.23 -17.42
CA VAL A 99 17.04 4.56 -16.11
C VAL A 99 17.21 3.28 -15.27
N SER A 100 16.19 2.44 -15.17
CA SER A 100 16.24 1.22 -14.35
C SER A 100 17.28 0.19 -14.81
N ARG A 101 17.67 0.20 -16.09
CA ARG A 101 18.79 -0.62 -16.60
C ARG A 101 20.15 -0.13 -16.08
N ARG A 102 20.31 1.17 -15.90
CA ARG A 102 21.53 1.80 -15.39
C ARG A 102 21.59 1.86 -13.88
N GLU A 103 20.45 2.11 -13.26
CA GLU A 103 20.26 2.32 -11.83
C GLU A 103 19.07 1.47 -11.32
N PRO A 104 19.27 0.17 -11.07
CA PRO A 104 18.17 -0.76 -10.71
C PRO A 104 17.41 -0.38 -9.43
N ALA A 105 17.99 0.43 -8.54
CA ALA A 105 17.36 0.88 -7.31
C ALA A 105 16.22 1.91 -7.54
N VAL A 106 16.21 2.59 -8.69
CA VAL A 106 15.25 3.68 -8.96
C VAL A 106 13.81 3.18 -9.06
N ALA A 107 13.56 2.09 -9.78
CA ALA A 107 12.20 1.57 -9.95
C ALA A 107 11.56 1.14 -8.61
N PRO A 108 12.23 0.41 -7.70
CA PRO A 108 11.71 0.15 -6.37
C PRO A 108 11.41 1.42 -5.54
N LEU A 109 12.25 2.44 -5.62
CA LEU A 109 12.03 3.71 -4.93
C LEU A 109 10.78 4.43 -5.44
N LEU A 110 10.60 4.48 -6.78
CA LEU A 110 9.43 5.07 -7.42
C LEU A 110 8.14 4.37 -6.96
N ILE A 111 8.09 3.04 -7.07
CA ILE A 111 6.88 2.25 -6.75
C ILE A 111 6.59 2.23 -5.25
N ARG A 112 7.57 2.46 -4.41
CA ARG A 112 7.38 2.56 -2.96
C ARG A 112 6.62 3.82 -2.55
N SER A 113 6.56 4.85 -3.41
CA SER A 113 5.77 6.05 -3.17
C SER A 113 4.27 5.73 -3.29
N PRO A 114 3.45 6.06 -2.26
CA PRO A 114 2.01 5.92 -2.35
C PRO A 114 1.41 6.69 -3.54
N ASP A 115 1.96 7.86 -3.87
CA ASP A 115 1.51 8.70 -5.00
C ASP A 115 1.57 7.98 -6.36
N VAL A 116 2.46 6.98 -6.49
CA VAL A 116 2.56 6.18 -7.71
C VAL A 116 1.82 4.86 -7.54
N SER A 117 2.10 4.12 -6.47
CA SER A 117 1.60 2.75 -6.31
C SER A 117 0.07 2.68 -6.25
N VAL A 118 -0.60 3.59 -5.54
CA VAL A 118 -2.06 3.59 -5.45
C VAL A 118 -2.71 3.87 -6.81
N LEU A 119 -2.15 4.79 -7.59
CA LEU A 119 -2.66 5.10 -8.93
C LEU A 119 -2.49 3.91 -9.88
N VAL A 120 -1.34 3.23 -9.83
CA VAL A 120 -1.07 2.02 -10.62
C VAL A 120 -2.04 0.91 -10.24
N ARG A 121 -2.23 0.67 -8.94
CA ARG A 121 -3.15 -0.35 -8.42
C ARG A 121 -4.59 -0.08 -8.85
N TRP A 122 -5.05 1.16 -8.69
CA TRP A 122 -6.38 1.56 -9.14
C TRP A 122 -6.55 1.39 -10.64
N ALA A 123 -5.61 1.88 -11.46
CA ALA A 123 -5.67 1.80 -12.90
C ALA A 123 -5.66 0.35 -13.40
N SER A 124 -4.87 -0.53 -12.79
CA SER A 124 -4.83 -1.95 -13.15
C SER A 124 -6.17 -2.65 -12.87
N THR A 125 -6.78 -2.37 -11.72
CA THR A 125 -8.11 -2.91 -11.37
C THR A 125 -9.20 -2.34 -12.29
N ALA A 126 -9.18 -1.04 -12.52
CA ALA A 126 -10.13 -0.34 -13.40
C ALA A 126 -10.07 -0.84 -14.85
N ALA A 127 -8.88 -1.22 -15.31
CA ALA A 127 -8.67 -1.76 -16.65
C ALA A 127 -9.35 -3.12 -16.88
N MET A 128 -9.56 -3.89 -15.83
CA MET A 128 -10.25 -5.19 -15.89
C MET A 128 -11.78 -5.05 -15.98
N ALA A 129 -12.33 -3.88 -15.68
CA ALA A 129 -13.76 -3.62 -15.79
C ALA A 129 -14.24 -3.70 -17.25
N ARG A 130 -15.49 -4.17 -17.46
CA ARG A 130 -16.10 -4.22 -18.80
C ARG A 130 -16.17 -2.83 -19.46
N THR A 131 -16.52 -1.82 -18.68
CA THR A 131 -16.49 -0.40 -19.06
C THR A 131 -15.44 0.28 -18.20
N PRO A 132 -14.46 1.00 -18.80
CA PRO A 132 -13.51 1.79 -18.00
C PRO A 132 -14.29 2.78 -17.14
N PRO A 133 -13.97 2.90 -15.85
CA PRO A 133 -14.59 3.91 -15.00
C PRO A 133 -14.17 5.31 -15.47
N ASP A 134 -15.04 6.28 -15.20
CA ASP A 134 -14.71 7.68 -15.41
C ASP A 134 -13.41 8.03 -14.66
N GLY A 135 -12.55 8.85 -15.28
CA GLY A 135 -11.29 9.28 -14.68
C GLY A 135 -10.06 8.39 -14.99
N LEU A 136 -10.20 7.27 -15.71
CA LEU A 136 -9.04 6.42 -16.06
C LEU A 136 -7.95 7.22 -16.80
N GLU A 137 -8.31 8.07 -17.76
CA GLU A 137 -7.34 8.92 -18.46
C GLU A 137 -6.60 9.87 -17.53
N ALA A 138 -7.33 10.53 -16.64
CA ALA A 138 -6.74 11.44 -15.66
C ALA A 138 -5.77 10.70 -14.71
N VAL A 139 -6.12 9.49 -14.27
CA VAL A 139 -5.23 8.66 -13.44
C VAL A 139 -3.97 8.26 -14.20
N LEU A 140 -4.06 7.83 -15.46
CA LEU A 140 -2.89 7.46 -16.27
C LEU A 140 -1.98 8.67 -16.55
N GLN A 141 -2.56 9.86 -16.74
CA GLN A 141 -1.79 11.10 -16.81
C GLN A 141 -1.07 11.41 -15.50
N ARG A 142 -1.74 11.23 -14.35
CA ARG A 142 -1.11 11.39 -13.03
C ARG A 142 0.02 10.38 -12.83
N VAL A 143 -0.13 9.13 -13.26
CA VAL A 143 0.96 8.13 -13.23
C VAL A 143 2.17 8.59 -14.04
N ALA A 144 1.97 9.11 -15.26
CA ALA A 144 3.05 9.63 -16.09
C ALA A 144 3.75 10.82 -15.43
N LEU A 145 2.97 11.78 -14.89
CA LEU A 145 3.49 12.95 -14.17
C LEU A 145 4.28 12.55 -12.93
N ALA A 146 3.71 11.71 -12.06
CA ALA A 146 4.38 11.25 -10.84
C ALA A 146 5.68 10.49 -11.17
N THR A 147 5.67 9.66 -12.22
CA THR A 147 6.87 8.96 -12.70
C THR A 147 7.96 9.95 -13.11
N LEU A 148 7.65 10.92 -13.95
CA LEU A 148 8.64 11.90 -14.42
C LEU A 148 9.11 12.83 -13.29
N LEU A 149 8.23 13.23 -12.40
CA LEU A 149 8.58 14.06 -11.24
C LEU A 149 9.58 13.34 -10.33
N GLU A 150 9.34 12.06 -10.02
CA GLU A 150 10.24 11.27 -9.19
C GLU A 150 11.60 11.05 -9.87
N LEU A 151 11.63 10.77 -11.19
CA LEU A 151 12.88 10.65 -11.94
C LEU A 151 13.65 11.99 -11.99
N ALA A 152 12.95 13.11 -12.11
CA ALA A 152 13.53 14.44 -12.01
C ALA A 152 14.14 14.69 -10.62
N ARG A 153 13.35 14.43 -9.56
CA ARG A 153 13.81 14.58 -8.16
C ARG A 153 15.05 13.74 -7.86
N LEU A 154 15.10 12.51 -8.36
CA LEU A 154 16.25 11.60 -8.22
C LEU A 154 17.43 11.99 -9.10
N ARG A 155 17.29 13.00 -9.98
CA ARG A 155 18.32 13.49 -10.90
C ARG A 155 18.81 12.46 -11.92
N VAL A 156 17.96 11.48 -12.27
CA VAL A 156 18.31 10.35 -13.16
C VAL A 156 17.77 10.51 -14.58
N LEU A 157 17.07 11.60 -14.87
CA LEU A 157 16.62 11.93 -16.23
C LEU A 157 17.80 12.24 -17.15
N PRO A 158 17.63 12.09 -18.49
CA PRO A 158 18.62 12.57 -19.45
C PRO A 158 18.77 14.09 -19.37
N ALA A 159 19.94 14.62 -19.73
CA ALA A 159 20.25 16.05 -19.61
C ALA A 159 19.33 16.97 -20.42
N GLU A 160 18.85 16.51 -21.60
CA GLU A 160 17.86 17.21 -22.42
C GLU A 160 16.46 17.23 -21.80
N GLY A 161 16.24 16.41 -20.79
CA GLY A 161 14.96 16.29 -20.08
C GLY A 161 13.86 15.61 -20.87
N VAL A 162 12.66 15.61 -20.28
CA VAL A 162 11.43 15.07 -20.88
C VAL A 162 10.33 16.12 -20.83
N GLU A 163 9.83 16.52 -21.99
CA GLU A 163 8.78 17.55 -22.09
C GLU A 163 7.39 16.93 -22.25
N LEU A 164 6.45 17.46 -21.49
CA LEU A 164 5.01 17.25 -21.69
C LEU A 164 4.38 18.57 -22.17
N ALA A 165 3.96 18.59 -23.42
CA ALA A 165 3.41 19.77 -24.11
C ALA A 165 1.89 19.86 -23.89
N ARG A 166 1.47 20.04 -22.66
CA ARG A 166 0.08 20.32 -22.27
C ARG A 166 0.02 21.12 -20.98
N PRO A 167 -1.10 21.80 -20.70
CA PRO A 167 -1.31 22.45 -19.43
C PRO A 167 -1.25 21.45 -18.25
N ILE A 168 -0.55 21.83 -17.21
CA ILE A 168 -0.43 21.07 -15.96
C ILE A 168 -0.74 22.06 -14.83
N GLY A 169 -1.76 21.76 -14.01
CA GLY A 169 -2.17 22.63 -12.92
C GLY A 169 -1.47 22.37 -11.61
N GLU A 170 -1.02 21.11 -11.39
CA GLU A 170 -0.43 20.72 -10.12
C GLU A 170 0.61 19.60 -10.32
N LEU A 171 1.69 19.67 -9.55
CA LEU A 171 2.70 18.63 -9.41
C LEU A 171 3.09 18.51 -7.93
N GLY A 172 3.22 17.29 -7.43
CA GLY A 172 3.67 17.07 -6.06
C GLY A 172 3.80 15.59 -5.75
N SER A 173 4.53 15.28 -4.69
CA SER A 173 4.62 13.93 -4.18
C SER A 173 5.12 13.92 -2.74
N LEU A 174 4.83 12.83 -2.01
CA LEU A 174 5.34 12.61 -0.67
C LEU A 174 6.89 12.62 -0.63
N PRO A 175 7.62 11.92 -1.54
CA PRO A 175 9.10 11.98 -1.54
C PRO A 175 9.68 13.37 -1.87
N LEU A 176 8.95 14.20 -2.60
CA LEU A 176 9.32 15.59 -2.84
C LEU A 176 9.08 16.46 -1.59
N GLY A 177 8.09 16.09 -0.78
CA GLY A 177 7.68 16.84 0.40
C GLY A 177 6.85 18.09 0.11
N HIS A 178 6.59 18.39 -1.17
CA HIS A 178 5.96 19.62 -1.63
C HIS A 178 4.91 19.35 -2.71
N VAL A 179 3.97 20.30 -2.82
CA VAL A 179 3.02 20.42 -3.92
C VAL A 179 3.16 21.80 -4.55
N LEU A 180 3.33 21.79 -5.87
CA LEU A 180 3.44 22.98 -6.73
C LEU A 180 2.13 23.15 -7.48
N ARG A 181 1.46 24.28 -7.33
CA ARG A 181 0.26 24.67 -8.09
C ARG A 181 0.60 25.80 -9.04
N PHE A 182 0.10 25.71 -10.25
CA PHE A 182 0.37 26.64 -11.31
C PHE A 182 -0.90 27.39 -11.71
N ASP A 183 -0.89 28.73 -11.55
CA ASP A 183 -1.96 29.62 -11.98
C ASP A 183 -1.36 30.95 -12.48
N PRO A 184 -1.34 31.21 -13.81
CA PRO A 184 -1.87 30.37 -14.87
C PRO A 184 -1.09 29.07 -15.08
N MET A 185 -1.72 28.06 -15.68
CA MET A 185 -1.04 26.81 -16.02
C MET A 185 -0.01 27.04 -17.14
N PRO A 186 1.22 26.46 -17.02
CA PRO A 186 2.19 26.46 -18.11
C PRO A 186 1.64 25.67 -19.33
N ARG A 187 2.04 26.06 -20.54
CA ARG A 187 1.69 25.36 -21.79
C ARG A 187 2.39 24.01 -21.91
N ALA A 188 3.60 23.95 -21.38
CA ALA A 188 4.41 22.75 -21.32
C ALA A 188 5.27 22.75 -20.06
N VAL A 189 5.58 21.53 -19.57
CA VAL A 189 6.51 21.31 -18.49
C VAL A 189 7.61 20.37 -18.99
N ARG A 190 8.87 20.77 -18.87
CA ARG A 190 10.03 19.93 -19.12
C ARG A 190 10.64 19.50 -17.80
N PHE A 191 10.68 18.20 -17.58
CA PHE A 191 11.30 17.56 -16.43
C PHE A 191 12.80 17.39 -16.73
N LEU A 192 13.64 17.99 -15.90
CA LEU A 192 15.10 17.96 -15.97
C LEU A 192 15.70 17.22 -14.77
N PRO A 193 16.98 16.81 -14.79
CA PRO A 193 17.64 16.27 -13.61
C PRO A 193 17.68 17.29 -12.47
N GLY A 194 16.78 17.15 -11.48
CA GLY A 194 16.68 18.02 -10.32
C GLY A 194 15.90 19.32 -10.52
N ALA A 195 15.26 19.55 -11.67
CA ALA A 195 14.55 20.78 -11.96
C ALA A 195 13.33 20.60 -12.86
N LEU A 196 12.49 21.62 -12.92
CA LEU A 196 11.36 21.75 -13.85
C LEU A 196 11.53 23.04 -14.64
N ASP A 197 11.46 22.97 -15.98
CA ASP A 197 11.29 24.15 -16.84
C ASP A 197 9.81 24.29 -17.18
N LEU A 198 9.22 25.43 -16.82
CA LEU A 198 7.84 25.78 -17.09
C LEU A 198 7.78 26.76 -18.28
N ASP A 199 7.06 26.39 -19.32
CA ASP A 199 6.86 27.23 -20.53
C ASP A 199 5.49 27.90 -20.46
N TYR A 200 5.46 29.19 -20.20
CA TYR A 200 4.26 30.00 -20.23
C TYR A 200 4.13 30.74 -21.58
N ALA A 201 2.98 31.36 -21.81
CA ALA A 201 2.74 32.15 -23.03
C ALA A 201 3.73 33.30 -23.22
N THR A 202 4.20 33.87 -22.11
CA THR A 202 4.96 35.14 -22.07
C THR A 202 6.40 34.96 -21.62
N HIS A 203 6.72 33.89 -20.91
CA HIS A 203 8.03 33.65 -20.31
C HIS A 203 8.30 32.18 -20.03
N ARG A 204 9.54 31.88 -19.66
CA ARG A 204 9.95 30.58 -19.12
C ARG A 204 10.50 30.78 -17.72
N THR A 205 10.25 29.78 -16.86
CA THR A 205 10.75 29.75 -15.49
C THR A 205 11.29 28.38 -15.16
N THR A 206 12.44 28.32 -14.49
CA THR A 206 13.02 27.07 -13.99
C THR A 206 12.84 26.98 -12.48
N ILE A 207 12.36 25.84 -11.99
CA ILE A 207 12.23 25.54 -10.56
C ILE A 207 13.24 24.44 -10.20
N ASP A 208 14.15 24.73 -9.28
CA ASP A 208 15.05 23.72 -8.69
C ASP A 208 14.30 22.93 -7.60
N LEU A 209 14.19 21.61 -7.79
CA LEU A 209 13.48 20.71 -6.87
C LEU A 209 14.24 20.48 -5.55
N SER A 210 15.51 20.86 -5.45
CA SER A 210 16.31 20.71 -4.22
C SER A 210 16.19 21.88 -3.25
N THR A 211 15.65 23.02 -3.70
CA THR A 211 15.55 24.26 -2.92
C THR A 211 14.12 24.73 -2.71
N LEU A 212 13.16 23.80 -2.82
CA LEU A 212 11.76 24.13 -2.62
C LEU A 212 11.50 24.62 -1.20
N ALA A 213 10.76 25.72 -1.10
CA ALA A 213 10.24 26.26 0.14
C ALA A 213 8.82 26.79 -0.10
N PRO A 214 7.94 26.79 0.91
CA PRO A 214 6.60 27.36 0.79
C PRO A 214 6.66 28.81 0.32
N GLN A 215 6.02 29.10 -0.80
CA GLN A 215 5.93 30.44 -1.39
C GLN A 215 4.74 30.55 -2.34
N SER A 216 4.33 31.79 -2.61
CA SER A 216 3.37 32.09 -3.68
C SER A 216 3.91 33.28 -4.45
N ASP A 217 4.39 33.06 -5.67
CA ASP A 217 4.96 34.08 -6.53
C ASP A 217 4.74 33.75 -8.01
N ALA A 218 4.55 34.79 -8.83
CA ALA A 218 4.57 34.77 -10.31
C ALA A 218 3.88 33.57 -10.97
N GLY A 219 2.72 33.13 -10.42
CA GLY A 219 1.94 32.02 -10.98
C GLY A 219 2.34 30.62 -10.47
N VAL A 220 3.20 30.53 -9.46
CA VAL A 220 3.54 29.28 -8.79
C VAL A 220 3.30 29.39 -7.29
N THR A 221 2.46 28.53 -6.75
CA THR A 221 2.27 28.36 -5.32
C THR A 221 2.89 27.04 -4.88
N ILE A 222 3.85 27.09 -3.96
CA ILE A 222 4.52 25.94 -3.37
C ILE A 222 4.02 25.76 -1.95
N THR A 223 3.49 24.58 -1.64
CA THR A 223 3.04 24.20 -0.30
C THR A 223 3.77 22.97 0.19
N GLN A 224 3.85 22.81 1.52
CA GLN A 224 4.45 21.65 2.18
C GLN A 224 3.36 20.90 2.98
N PRO A 225 2.52 20.08 2.32
CA PRO A 225 1.39 19.42 2.96
C PRO A 225 1.78 18.10 3.66
N PHE A 226 3.06 17.84 3.89
CA PHE A 226 3.58 16.64 4.52
C PHE A 226 4.35 17.00 5.78
N ALA A 227 3.76 16.79 6.96
CA ALA A 227 4.43 16.99 8.23
C ALA A 227 5.11 15.70 8.68
N ARG A 228 6.40 15.77 9.02
CA ARG A 228 7.18 14.60 9.44
C ARG A 228 6.74 14.11 10.81
N ILE A 229 6.29 12.86 10.93
CA ILE A 229 6.03 12.16 12.20
C ILE A 229 7.30 11.47 12.68
N ARG A 230 7.90 10.65 11.83
CA ARG A 230 9.16 9.91 12.04
C ARG A 230 9.94 9.87 10.72
N GLU A 231 11.15 9.32 10.75
CA GLU A 231 11.89 9.09 9.52
C GLU A 231 11.10 8.16 8.58
N GLY A 232 10.84 8.64 7.37
CA GLY A 232 10.09 7.91 6.33
C GLY A 232 8.58 7.82 6.53
N LEU A 233 8.02 8.46 7.58
CA LEU A 233 6.58 8.52 7.87
C LEU A 233 6.12 9.97 8.03
N ALA A 234 5.11 10.37 7.28
CA ALA A 234 4.54 11.71 7.33
C ALA A 234 3.02 11.71 7.60
N LEU A 235 2.53 12.76 8.25
CA LEU A 235 1.14 13.18 8.20
C LEU A 235 0.92 13.86 6.84
N ALA A 236 0.00 13.34 6.03
CA ALA A 236 -0.25 13.82 4.67
C ALA A 236 -1.57 14.60 4.60
N LEU A 237 -1.49 15.88 4.26
CA LEU A 237 -2.64 16.77 4.02
C LEU A 237 -3.01 16.82 2.53
N VAL A 238 -2.56 15.85 1.76
CA VAL A 238 -2.96 15.54 0.39
C VAL A 238 -3.02 14.03 0.23
N ASP A 239 -3.93 13.56 -0.61
CA ASP A 239 -4.12 12.13 -0.83
C ASP A 239 -4.22 11.82 -2.33
N ALA A 240 -3.42 10.87 -2.78
CA ALA A 240 -3.44 10.43 -4.17
C ALA A 240 -4.46 9.30 -4.44
N ASN A 241 -5.07 8.73 -3.38
CA ASN A 241 -5.97 7.58 -3.50
C ASN A 241 -7.33 7.94 -4.13
N PRO A 242 -7.64 7.46 -5.35
CA PRO A 242 -8.94 7.72 -5.98
C PRO A 242 -10.11 7.09 -5.23
N LEU A 243 -9.85 6.12 -4.33
CA LEU A 243 -10.86 5.38 -3.57
C LEU A 243 -11.11 5.96 -2.17
N ALA A 244 -10.40 7.01 -1.75
CA ALA A 244 -10.51 7.56 -0.39
C ALA A 244 -11.95 7.92 0.04
N MET A 245 -12.81 8.30 -0.92
CA MET A 245 -14.21 8.62 -0.68
C MET A 245 -15.16 7.40 -0.72
N PHE A 246 -14.65 6.22 -1.10
CA PHE A 246 -15.44 4.99 -1.09
C PHE A 246 -15.18 4.23 0.21
N GLU A 247 -16.20 4.13 1.05
CA GLU A 247 -16.13 3.47 2.34
C GLU A 247 -17.30 2.50 2.50
N ALA A 248 -16.99 1.29 2.93
CA ALA A 248 -17.99 0.26 3.18
C ALA A 248 -18.59 0.30 4.61
N HIS A 249 -18.08 1.21 5.47
CA HIS A 249 -18.59 1.31 6.84
C HIS A 249 -19.83 2.20 6.88
N PRO A 250 -20.96 1.75 7.47
CA PRO A 250 -22.22 2.50 7.48
C PRO A 250 -22.13 3.86 8.18
N ASP A 251 -21.18 4.02 9.13
CA ASP A 251 -21.01 5.24 9.92
C ASP A 251 -20.02 6.23 9.30
N LYS A 252 -19.52 5.97 8.07
CA LYS A 252 -18.55 6.81 7.37
C LYS A 252 -19.09 7.21 5.99
N SER A 253 -18.90 8.48 5.64
CA SER A 253 -19.20 9.02 4.31
C SER A 253 -17.97 9.14 3.39
N GLY A 254 -16.92 8.40 3.70
CA GLY A 254 -15.61 8.47 3.06
C GLY A 254 -14.50 8.91 4.01
N ASN A 255 -13.27 8.98 3.51
CA ASN A 255 -12.08 9.36 4.27
C ASN A 255 -11.47 10.65 3.71
N ALA A 256 -12.28 11.71 3.60
CA ALA A 256 -11.78 13.04 3.25
C ALA A 256 -10.76 13.51 4.29
N ILE A 257 -9.73 14.23 3.81
CA ILE A 257 -8.73 14.84 4.68
C ILE A 257 -9.41 15.85 5.60
N ASP A 258 -9.28 15.65 6.90
CA ASP A 258 -9.83 16.50 7.93
C ASP A 258 -8.95 16.46 9.19
N LEU A 259 -8.46 17.61 9.62
CA LEU A 259 -7.71 17.72 10.89
C LEU A 259 -8.63 17.72 12.12
N GLY A 260 -9.95 17.77 11.94
CA GLY A 260 -10.92 17.79 13.04
C GLY A 260 -10.84 19.04 13.92
N GLY A 261 -10.43 20.17 13.35
CA GLY A 261 -10.20 21.41 14.09
C GLY A 261 -8.96 21.41 14.99
N ARG A 262 -8.07 20.43 14.82
CA ARG A 262 -6.80 20.31 15.55
C ARG A 262 -5.65 20.79 14.68
N GLU A 263 -4.56 21.24 15.33
CA GLU A 263 -3.36 21.69 14.65
C GLU A 263 -2.46 20.53 14.22
N VAL A 264 -1.69 20.73 13.16
CA VAL A 264 -0.74 19.75 12.65
C VAL A 264 0.25 19.24 13.72
N PRO A 265 0.83 20.07 14.59
CA PRO A 265 1.71 19.61 15.67
C PRO A 265 1.02 18.63 16.62
N GLU A 266 -0.24 18.84 16.98
CA GLU A 266 -0.99 17.91 17.86
C GLU A 266 -1.09 16.51 17.25
N TRP A 267 -1.35 16.43 15.96
CA TRP A 267 -1.36 15.17 15.21
C TRP A 267 0.00 14.49 15.19
N VAL A 268 1.06 15.27 14.91
CA VAL A 268 2.43 14.75 14.84
C VAL A 268 2.87 14.22 16.20
N ASP A 269 2.58 14.95 17.27
CA ASP A 269 2.93 14.56 18.64
C ASP A 269 2.17 13.29 19.07
N ALA A 270 0.86 13.22 18.84
CA ALA A 270 0.05 12.05 19.19
C ALA A 270 0.47 10.80 18.42
N LEU A 271 0.68 10.91 17.10
CA LEU A 271 1.16 9.80 16.27
C LEU A 271 2.60 9.41 16.61
N GLY A 272 3.44 10.39 16.92
CA GLY A 272 4.80 10.17 17.40
C GLY A 272 4.83 9.37 18.69
N ALA A 273 4.04 9.78 19.69
CA ALA A 273 3.91 9.09 20.96
C ALA A 273 3.36 7.66 20.80
N ALA A 274 2.34 7.48 19.94
CA ALA A 274 1.80 6.16 19.62
C ALA A 274 2.87 5.24 18.99
N TYR A 275 3.64 5.78 18.05
CA TYR A 275 4.75 5.03 17.44
C TYR A 275 5.84 4.65 18.45
N ASP A 276 6.16 5.53 19.41
CA ASP A 276 7.15 5.24 20.47
C ASP A 276 6.70 4.08 21.36
N VAL A 277 5.42 3.96 21.67
CA VAL A 277 4.86 2.79 22.37
C VAL A 277 5.05 1.51 21.56
N VAL A 278 4.77 1.57 20.24
CA VAL A 278 5.00 0.41 19.37
C VAL A 278 6.49 0.05 19.30
N ASP A 279 7.38 1.02 19.17
CA ASP A 279 8.84 0.77 19.10
C ASP A 279 9.37 0.17 20.41
N GLN A 280 8.81 0.57 21.55
CA GLN A 280 9.19 0.07 22.87
C GLN A 280 8.74 -1.38 23.11
N TYR A 281 7.51 -1.74 22.75
CA TYR A 281 6.89 -3.03 23.12
C TYR A 281 6.76 -4.01 21.96
N LEU A 282 6.77 -3.54 20.72
CA LEU A 282 6.72 -4.34 19.50
C LEU A 282 7.79 -3.88 18.50
N PRO A 283 9.09 -3.90 18.87
CA PRO A 283 10.18 -3.34 18.05
C PRO A 283 10.28 -3.99 16.67
N GLU A 284 9.88 -5.26 16.53
CA GLU A 284 9.83 -5.96 15.25
C GLU A 284 8.76 -5.35 14.33
N ILE A 285 7.57 -5.06 14.88
CA ILE A 285 6.49 -4.39 14.14
C ILE A 285 6.89 -2.95 13.78
N ALA A 286 7.53 -2.22 14.70
CA ALA A 286 8.05 -0.89 14.41
C ALA A 286 9.11 -0.92 13.29
N ALA A 287 9.96 -1.94 13.23
CA ALA A 287 10.91 -2.14 12.12
C ALA A 287 10.19 -2.40 10.79
N GLU A 288 9.12 -3.18 10.81
CA GLU A 288 8.27 -3.42 9.65
C GLU A 288 7.49 -2.16 9.21
N MET A 289 7.01 -1.34 10.16
CA MET A 289 6.41 -0.03 9.85
C MET A 289 7.42 0.88 9.14
N ARG A 290 8.66 0.96 9.60
CA ARG A 290 9.74 1.71 8.90
C ARG A 290 9.97 1.22 7.47
N LEU A 291 9.85 -0.07 7.25
CA LEU A 291 9.99 -0.66 5.92
C LEU A 291 8.84 -0.26 4.99
N MET A 292 7.59 -0.27 5.45
CA MET A 292 6.41 -0.29 4.59
C MET A 292 5.54 0.97 4.71
N LEU A 293 5.27 1.48 5.91
CA LEU A 293 4.39 2.62 6.14
C LEU A 293 5.05 3.92 5.70
N ARG A 294 4.31 4.79 4.99
CA ARG A 294 4.81 6.04 4.41
C ARG A 294 4.05 7.25 4.86
N GLN A 295 2.72 7.12 4.99
CA GLN A 295 1.88 8.26 5.34
C GLN A 295 0.68 7.87 6.19
N VAL A 296 0.28 8.80 7.03
CA VAL A 296 -0.98 8.82 7.75
C VAL A 296 -1.82 9.97 7.17
N VAL A 297 -3.05 9.68 6.76
CA VAL A 297 -4.02 10.68 6.29
C VAL A 297 -4.99 10.98 7.43
N PRO A 298 -5.11 12.24 7.87
CA PRO A 298 -6.02 12.62 8.95
C PRO A 298 -7.48 12.62 8.46
N VAL A 299 -8.40 12.02 9.23
CA VAL A 299 -9.83 11.91 8.89
C VAL A 299 -10.74 12.39 10.03
N GLY A 300 -10.36 13.44 10.70
CA GLY A 300 -11.14 14.09 11.76
C GLY A 300 -10.61 13.81 13.16
N TYR A 301 -11.26 14.47 14.14
CA TYR A 301 -11.04 14.25 15.57
C TYR A 301 -12.36 13.85 16.24
N TYR A 302 -12.30 12.85 17.11
CA TYR A 302 -13.46 12.40 17.88
C TYR A 302 -13.04 12.05 19.31
N ALA A 303 -13.73 12.64 20.30
CA ALA A 303 -13.43 12.41 21.72
C ALA A 303 -13.88 11.04 22.23
N GLU A 304 -14.96 10.48 21.67
CA GLU A 304 -15.63 9.28 22.22
C GLU A 304 -15.49 8.04 21.33
N LYS A 305 -15.02 8.22 20.10
CA LYS A 305 -14.82 7.13 19.14
C LYS A 305 -13.55 7.34 18.33
N HIS A 306 -13.03 6.27 17.76
CA HIS A 306 -11.93 6.34 16.82
C HIS A 306 -12.37 5.76 15.47
N LEU A 307 -12.03 6.43 14.39
CA LEU A 307 -12.24 5.97 13.03
C LEU A 307 -10.88 5.72 12.36
N SER A 308 -10.75 4.58 11.74
CA SER A 308 -9.56 4.21 10.97
C SER A 308 -9.94 3.45 9.71
N ALA A 309 -9.04 3.45 8.72
CA ALA A 309 -9.20 2.68 7.51
C ALA A 309 -7.87 2.39 6.83
N SER A 310 -7.84 1.29 6.08
CA SER A 310 -6.79 0.93 5.12
C SER A 310 -7.43 0.41 3.84
N TYR A 311 -6.86 0.77 2.70
CA TYR A 311 -7.32 0.31 1.39
C TYR A 311 -6.36 -0.71 0.81
N ALA A 312 -6.91 -1.74 0.15
CA ALA A 312 -6.11 -2.77 -0.50
C ALA A 312 -5.20 -2.21 -1.61
N GLU A 313 -5.60 -1.12 -2.23
CA GLU A 313 -4.87 -0.43 -3.28
C GLU A 313 -3.82 0.54 -2.75
N ALA A 314 -3.97 1.03 -1.51
CA ALA A 314 -3.14 2.08 -0.92
C ALA A 314 -2.16 1.54 0.14
N VAL A 315 -1.42 0.49 -0.21
CA VAL A 315 -0.39 -0.08 0.68
C VAL A 315 0.68 0.96 1.00
N GLY A 316 0.97 1.13 2.30
CA GLY A 316 1.86 2.16 2.82
C GLY A 316 1.13 3.41 3.32
N THR A 317 -0.20 3.44 3.22
CA THR A 317 -1.07 4.52 3.70
C THR A 317 -2.06 4.00 4.74
N VAL A 318 -2.25 4.75 5.82
CA VAL A 318 -3.31 4.53 6.80
C VAL A 318 -4.12 5.82 7.00
N TYR A 319 -5.41 5.68 7.27
CA TYR A 319 -6.34 6.77 7.53
C TYR A 319 -6.75 6.68 8.99
N LEU A 320 -6.50 7.73 9.77
CA LEU A 320 -6.78 7.74 11.21
C LEU A 320 -7.50 9.01 11.60
N SER A 321 -8.48 8.90 12.50
CA SER A 321 -8.94 10.06 13.25
C SER A 321 -8.02 10.30 14.45
N LEU A 322 -7.89 11.54 14.88
CA LEU A 322 -7.19 11.86 16.15
C LEU A 322 -8.09 11.52 17.33
N HIS A 323 -7.48 11.04 18.41
CA HIS A 323 -8.10 10.75 19.68
C HIS A 323 -7.15 11.12 20.83
N ASP A 324 -7.68 11.63 21.95
CA ASP A 324 -6.87 12.10 23.09
C ASP A 324 -6.21 10.94 23.87
N ASN A 325 -6.73 9.72 23.75
CA ASN A 325 -6.18 8.56 24.43
C ASN A 325 -5.04 7.94 23.60
N LEU A 326 -3.83 7.96 24.17
CA LEU A 326 -2.63 7.41 23.57
C LEU A 326 -2.78 5.93 23.18
N MET A 327 -3.40 5.11 24.03
CA MET A 327 -3.55 3.69 23.73
C MET A 327 -4.52 3.44 22.56
N THR A 328 -5.57 4.24 22.43
CA THR A 328 -6.46 4.20 21.27
C THR A 328 -5.69 4.51 19.98
N MET A 329 -4.84 5.54 19.97
CA MET A 329 -4.00 5.87 18.82
C MET A 329 -2.98 4.76 18.53
N THR A 330 -2.39 4.16 19.56
CA THR A 330 -1.42 3.07 19.42
C THR A 330 -2.08 1.81 18.84
N GLU A 331 -3.23 1.40 19.39
CA GLU A 331 -4.01 0.28 18.86
C GLU A 331 -4.37 0.48 17.39
N ALA A 332 -4.87 1.67 17.04
CA ALA A 332 -5.28 1.99 15.68
C ALA A 332 -4.09 1.94 14.71
N LEU A 333 -2.95 2.49 15.10
CA LEU A 333 -1.74 2.48 14.28
C LEU A 333 -1.26 1.04 14.00
N VAL A 334 -1.23 0.19 15.04
CA VAL A 334 -0.88 -1.24 14.88
C VAL A 334 -1.92 -1.94 14.00
N HIS A 335 -3.20 -1.76 14.29
CA HIS A 335 -4.30 -2.41 13.56
C HIS A 335 -4.28 -2.08 12.07
N GLU A 336 -4.20 -0.80 11.70
CA GLU A 336 -4.19 -0.39 10.29
C GLU A 336 -2.89 -0.79 9.59
N PHE A 337 -1.77 -0.81 10.30
CA PHE A 337 -0.53 -1.34 9.74
C PHE A 337 -0.64 -2.84 9.42
N GLN A 338 -1.31 -3.64 10.26
CA GLN A 338 -1.54 -5.05 9.97
C GLN A 338 -2.43 -5.25 8.73
N HIS A 339 -3.43 -4.40 8.53
CA HIS A 339 -4.20 -4.41 7.28
C HIS A 339 -3.30 -4.13 6.06
N ASN A 340 -2.36 -3.19 6.16
CA ASN A 340 -1.40 -2.93 5.09
C ASN A 340 -0.53 -4.16 4.76
N LYS A 341 -0.02 -4.87 5.79
CA LYS A 341 0.76 -6.11 5.61
C LYS A 341 -0.05 -7.18 4.90
N LEU A 342 -1.26 -7.43 5.41
CA LEU A 342 -2.13 -8.45 4.84
C LEU A 342 -2.60 -8.09 3.44
N ASN A 343 -2.90 -6.83 3.14
CA ASN A 343 -3.26 -6.36 1.81
C ASN A 343 -2.13 -6.57 0.79
N ALA A 344 -0.87 -6.38 1.19
CA ALA A 344 0.26 -6.68 0.31
C ALA A 344 0.38 -8.18 0.01
N LEU A 345 0.09 -9.05 0.98
CA LEU A 345 0.08 -10.50 0.77
C LEU A 345 -1.13 -10.94 -0.04
N LEU A 346 -2.34 -10.44 0.26
CA LEU A 346 -3.58 -10.71 -0.49
C LEU A 346 -3.49 -10.30 -1.97
N PHE A 347 -2.67 -9.31 -2.27
CA PHE A 347 -2.40 -8.96 -3.66
C PHE A 347 -1.57 -10.01 -4.41
N LEU A 348 -0.78 -10.78 -3.71
CA LEU A 348 0.07 -11.83 -4.28
C LEU A 348 -0.64 -13.18 -4.35
N ASP A 349 -1.51 -13.47 -3.39
CA ASP A 349 -2.25 -14.72 -3.26
C ASP A 349 -3.57 -14.47 -2.50
N PRO A 350 -4.71 -15.06 -2.90
CA PRO A 350 -5.99 -14.85 -2.21
C PRO A 350 -6.05 -15.42 -0.79
N LEU A 351 -5.08 -16.22 -0.37
CA LEU A 351 -4.91 -16.88 0.93
C LEU A 351 -5.99 -17.92 1.28
N LEU A 352 -7.20 -17.72 0.80
CA LEU A 352 -8.39 -18.56 1.01
C LEU A 352 -9.01 -18.91 -0.34
N VAL A 353 -9.34 -20.18 -0.53
CA VAL A 353 -10.12 -20.66 -1.69
C VAL A 353 -11.56 -20.23 -1.55
N ASN A 354 -12.11 -20.25 -0.32
CA ASN A 354 -13.48 -19.89 0.02
C ASN A 354 -13.58 -18.49 0.69
N ALA A 355 -12.81 -17.52 0.22
CA ALA A 355 -12.65 -16.20 0.83
C ALA A 355 -13.97 -15.40 0.96
N ASP A 356 -14.87 -15.50 -0.02
CA ASP A 356 -15.99 -14.58 -0.21
C ASP A 356 -17.36 -15.16 0.17
N THR A 357 -17.50 -16.47 0.21
CA THR A 357 -18.75 -17.18 0.54
C THR A 357 -18.48 -18.48 1.25
N PRO A 358 -19.33 -18.92 2.20
CA PRO A 358 -20.48 -18.21 2.77
C PRO A 358 -20.10 -17.03 3.67
N LEU A 359 -21.14 -16.33 4.20
CA LEU A 359 -20.94 -15.27 5.19
C LEU A 359 -21.00 -15.86 6.61
N PHE A 360 -20.19 -15.30 7.51
CA PHE A 360 -20.02 -15.74 8.89
C PHE A 360 -20.23 -14.58 9.86
N THR A 361 -20.51 -14.90 11.13
CA THR A 361 -20.54 -13.91 12.20
C THR A 361 -19.19 -13.25 12.35
N SER A 362 -19.16 -11.91 12.35
CA SER A 362 -17.93 -11.14 12.55
C SER A 362 -17.63 -10.96 14.06
N PRO A 363 -16.39 -11.08 14.50
CA PRO A 363 -16.01 -10.83 15.90
C PRO A 363 -16.12 -9.35 16.30
N VAL A 364 -16.18 -8.42 15.33
CA VAL A 364 -16.11 -6.96 15.56
C VAL A 364 -17.26 -6.18 14.94
N ARG A 365 -18.04 -6.77 14.03
CA ARG A 365 -19.13 -6.09 13.32
C ARG A 365 -20.45 -6.82 13.52
N PRO A 366 -21.58 -6.09 13.59
CA PRO A 366 -22.90 -6.70 13.74
C PRO A 366 -23.35 -7.43 12.45
N ASP A 367 -22.84 -7.03 11.28
CA ASP A 367 -23.20 -7.61 10.00
C ASP A 367 -22.35 -8.86 9.69
N PRO A 368 -22.95 -9.91 9.09
CA PRO A 368 -22.20 -11.08 8.65
C PRO A 368 -21.14 -10.73 7.61
N ARG A 369 -19.97 -11.38 7.68
CA ARG A 369 -18.81 -11.12 6.83
C ARG A 369 -18.31 -12.37 6.14
N PRO A 370 -17.73 -12.23 4.94
CA PRO A 370 -16.95 -13.31 4.33
C PRO A 370 -15.71 -13.64 5.16
N LEU A 371 -15.19 -14.87 5.02
CA LEU A 371 -14.01 -15.31 5.78
C LEU A 371 -12.81 -14.37 5.61
N ARG A 372 -12.63 -13.74 4.45
CA ARG A 372 -11.61 -12.71 4.26
C ARG A 372 -11.74 -11.57 5.26
N GLY A 373 -12.97 -11.13 5.55
CA GLY A 373 -13.21 -10.07 6.54
C GLY A 373 -12.90 -10.51 7.97
N VAL A 374 -13.18 -11.79 8.31
CA VAL A 374 -12.82 -12.37 9.61
C VAL A 374 -11.29 -12.52 9.73
N LEU A 375 -10.61 -12.99 8.68
CA LEU A 375 -9.16 -13.08 8.62
C LEU A 375 -8.48 -11.70 8.84
N LEU A 376 -8.98 -10.65 8.17
CA LEU A 376 -8.49 -9.28 8.36
C LEU A 376 -8.60 -8.84 9.83
N ALA A 377 -9.74 -9.12 10.48
CA ALA A 377 -9.95 -8.76 11.89
C ALA A 377 -8.98 -9.52 12.82
N VAL A 378 -8.89 -10.85 12.70
CA VAL A 378 -8.00 -11.67 13.55
C VAL A 378 -6.54 -11.25 13.38
N HIS A 379 -6.07 -11.14 12.13
CA HIS A 379 -4.69 -10.73 11.84
C HIS A 379 -4.36 -9.34 12.41
N ALA A 380 -5.32 -8.41 12.44
CA ALA A 380 -5.09 -7.06 12.96
C ALA A 380 -5.11 -6.99 14.49
N PHE A 381 -5.96 -7.77 15.16
CA PHE A 381 -6.11 -7.71 16.62
C PHE A 381 -5.14 -8.61 17.39
N GLN A 382 -4.56 -9.65 16.79
CA GLN A 382 -3.54 -10.47 17.48
C GLN A 382 -2.33 -9.64 17.94
N PRO A 383 -1.71 -8.79 17.12
CA PRO A 383 -0.61 -7.94 17.56
C PRO A 383 -1.02 -6.88 18.59
N VAL A 384 -2.29 -6.42 18.58
CA VAL A 384 -2.81 -5.54 19.62
C VAL A 384 -2.87 -6.27 20.97
N ALA A 385 -3.27 -7.55 20.98
CA ALA A 385 -3.21 -8.37 22.19
C ALA A 385 -1.76 -8.53 22.68
N CYS A 386 -0.81 -8.84 21.78
CA CYS A 386 0.62 -8.91 22.12
C CYS A 386 1.16 -7.59 22.67
N LEU A 387 0.73 -6.44 22.16
CA LEU A 387 1.12 -5.14 22.70
C LEU A 387 0.76 -5.02 24.18
N TYR A 388 -0.50 -5.27 24.51
CA TYR A 388 -0.97 -5.21 25.90
C TYR A 388 -0.26 -6.23 26.79
N GLU A 389 -0.09 -7.45 26.32
CA GLU A 389 0.60 -8.51 27.06
C GLU A 389 2.02 -8.07 27.42
N ARG A 390 2.83 -7.62 26.46
CA ARG A 390 4.21 -7.15 26.70
C ARG A 390 4.26 -5.93 27.60
N MET A 391 3.31 -5.02 27.51
CA MET A 391 3.19 -3.87 28.42
C MET A 391 2.87 -4.31 29.86
N ILE A 392 1.96 -5.27 30.03
CA ILE A 392 1.60 -5.83 31.35
C ILE A 392 2.79 -6.56 31.96
N GLU A 393 3.47 -7.40 31.19
CA GLU A 393 4.67 -8.14 31.62
C GLU A 393 5.81 -7.20 32.00
N ALA A 394 5.94 -6.05 31.34
CA ALA A 394 6.92 -5.02 31.67
C ALA A 394 6.52 -4.14 32.88
N GLY A 395 5.30 -4.30 33.40
CA GLY A 395 4.79 -3.48 34.52
C GLY A 395 4.52 -2.02 34.11
N ASP A 396 4.16 -1.76 32.86
CA ASP A 396 3.89 -0.41 32.37
C ASP A 396 2.68 0.21 33.08
N ALA A 397 2.85 1.41 33.65
CA ALA A 397 1.84 2.10 34.42
C ALA A 397 0.53 2.34 33.61
N ARG A 398 0.59 2.44 32.28
CA ARG A 398 -0.58 2.59 31.39
C ARG A 398 -1.49 1.37 31.40
N THR A 399 -0.96 0.19 31.77
CA THR A 399 -1.72 -1.06 31.87
C THR A 399 -2.14 -1.41 33.31
N ALA A 400 -1.78 -0.59 34.31
CA ALA A 400 -2.10 -0.83 35.71
C ALA A 400 -3.60 -0.61 36.04
N SER A 401 -4.35 0.11 35.20
CA SER A 401 -5.76 0.39 35.46
C SER A 401 -6.66 -0.82 35.15
N PRO A 402 -7.79 -0.99 35.88
CA PRO A 402 -8.79 -2.03 35.54
C PRO A 402 -9.33 -1.91 34.12
N ASP A 403 -9.42 -0.69 33.58
CA ASP A 403 -9.91 -0.45 32.23
C ASP A 403 -8.94 -0.97 31.18
N ALA A 404 -7.64 -0.77 31.36
CA ALA A 404 -6.62 -1.32 30.47
C ALA A 404 -6.64 -2.86 30.49
N ARG A 405 -6.77 -3.48 31.67
CA ARG A 405 -6.92 -4.94 31.80
C ARG A 405 -8.19 -5.43 31.10
N ARG A 406 -9.31 -4.74 31.27
CA ARG A 406 -10.59 -5.06 30.59
C ARG A 406 -10.42 -4.96 29.08
N ARG A 407 -9.73 -3.90 28.58
CA ARG A 407 -9.47 -3.74 27.15
C ARG A 407 -8.61 -4.87 26.58
N PHE A 408 -7.54 -5.25 27.27
CA PHE A 408 -6.73 -6.41 26.90
C PHE A 408 -7.59 -7.67 26.71
N LEU A 409 -8.39 -8.03 27.73
CA LEU A 409 -9.25 -9.21 27.69
C LEU A 409 -10.33 -9.12 26.60
N GLN A 410 -10.87 -7.92 26.35
CA GLN A 410 -11.77 -7.68 25.23
C GLN A 410 -11.10 -7.99 23.89
N VAL A 411 -9.86 -7.56 23.69
CA VAL A 411 -9.09 -7.82 22.46
C VAL A 411 -8.80 -9.32 22.31
N VAL A 412 -8.39 -9.99 23.39
CA VAL A 412 -8.21 -11.47 23.41
C VAL A 412 -9.51 -12.17 23.03
N GLY A 413 -10.65 -11.75 23.61
CA GLY A 413 -11.97 -12.30 23.30
C GLY A 413 -12.41 -12.06 21.84
N ILE A 414 -12.06 -10.92 21.25
CA ILE A 414 -12.29 -10.66 19.80
C ILE A 414 -11.51 -11.68 18.97
N ASN A 415 -10.22 -11.87 19.25
CA ASN A 415 -9.37 -12.83 18.54
C ASN A 415 -9.93 -14.25 18.67
N ARG A 416 -10.27 -14.68 19.88
CA ARG A 416 -10.85 -16.01 20.13
C ARG A 416 -12.10 -16.27 19.28
N ARG A 417 -13.10 -15.39 19.36
CA ARG A 417 -14.32 -15.52 18.56
C ARG A 417 -14.04 -15.51 17.06
N GLY A 418 -13.04 -14.72 16.63
CA GLY A 418 -12.62 -14.71 15.23
C GLY A 418 -11.99 -16.04 14.80
N CYS A 419 -11.09 -16.61 15.63
CA CYS A 419 -10.44 -17.90 15.37
C CYS A 419 -11.45 -19.06 15.40
N GLU A 420 -12.44 -19.07 16.30
CA GLU A 420 -13.53 -20.06 16.36
C GLU A 420 -14.35 -20.12 15.06
N VAL A 421 -14.48 -18.98 14.37
CA VAL A 421 -15.11 -18.92 13.04
C VAL A 421 -14.12 -19.25 11.94
N LEU A 422 -12.92 -18.67 11.99
CA LEU A 422 -11.97 -18.72 10.88
C LEU A 422 -11.34 -20.11 10.70
N LEU A 423 -10.77 -20.68 11.77
CA LEU A 423 -9.94 -21.88 11.67
C LEU A 423 -10.71 -23.13 11.19
N PRO A 424 -11.93 -23.43 11.67
CA PRO A 424 -12.65 -24.63 11.22
C PRO A 424 -13.30 -24.48 9.84
N ASN A 425 -13.46 -23.25 9.33
CA ASN A 425 -14.17 -22.99 8.07
C ASN A 425 -13.25 -22.56 6.92
N ALA A 426 -11.97 -22.28 7.19
CA ALA A 426 -11.05 -21.81 6.18
C ALA A 426 -10.57 -22.95 5.28
N GLU A 427 -10.51 -22.69 3.97
CA GLU A 427 -9.82 -23.50 2.97
C GLU A 427 -8.59 -22.71 2.47
N PRO A 428 -7.45 -22.77 3.20
CA PRO A 428 -6.29 -21.96 2.84
C PRO A 428 -5.62 -22.45 1.55
N THR A 429 -5.13 -21.50 0.76
CA THR A 429 -4.20 -21.79 -0.35
C THR A 429 -2.88 -22.33 0.18
N VAL A 430 -1.98 -22.77 -0.72
CA VAL A 430 -0.63 -23.20 -0.31
C VAL A 430 0.10 -22.08 0.45
N ILE A 431 -0.03 -20.83 -0.01
CA ILE A 431 0.57 -19.65 0.64
C ILE A 431 -0.16 -19.31 1.95
N GLY A 432 -1.50 -19.40 1.95
CA GLY A 432 -2.31 -19.12 3.13
C GLY A 432 -1.99 -20.01 4.32
N ARG A 433 -1.61 -21.27 4.12
CA ARG A 433 -1.37 -22.25 5.21
C ARG A 433 -0.43 -21.71 6.27
N GLY A 434 0.72 -21.13 5.89
CA GLY A 434 1.67 -20.59 6.85
C GLY A 434 1.05 -19.54 7.78
N LEU A 435 0.27 -18.61 7.21
CA LEU A 435 -0.43 -17.58 7.98
C LEU A 435 -1.50 -18.19 8.92
N PHE A 436 -2.23 -19.20 8.45
CA PHE A 436 -3.24 -19.87 9.30
C PHE A 436 -2.60 -20.67 10.43
N ASP A 437 -1.45 -21.33 10.20
CA ASP A 437 -0.68 -22.00 11.23
C ASP A 437 -0.15 -20.99 12.28
N GLU A 438 0.27 -19.80 11.83
CA GLU A 438 0.68 -18.71 12.72
C GLU A 438 -0.50 -18.20 13.56
N ILE A 439 -1.64 -17.93 12.95
CA ILE A 439 -2.86 -17.48 13.64
C ILE A 439 -3.29 -18.51 14.70
N ALA A 440 -3.26 -19.80 14.37
CA ALA A 440 -3.60 -20.86 15.32
C ALA A 440 -2.63 -20.92 16.52
N ARG A 441 -1.32 -20.71 16.29
CA ARG A 441 -0.33 -20.62 17.38
C ARG A 441 -0.61 -19.45 18.32
N TRP A 442 -0.98 -18.28 17.77
CA TRP A 442 -1.32 -17.11 18.59
C TRP A 442 -2.66 -17.27 19.32
N ASP A 443 -3.66 -17.93 18.73
CA ASP A 443 -4.89 -18.27 19.42
C ASP A 443 -4.61 -19.18 20.62
N ALA A 444 -3.85 -20.26 20.44
CA ALA A 444 -3.42 -21.15 21.51
C ALA A 444 -2.58 -20.44 22.59
N HIS A 445 -1.74 -19.47 22.23
CA HIS A 445 -0.97 -18.66 23.17
C HIS A 445 -1.87 -17.83 24.08
N PHE A 446 -2.92 -17.22 23.56
CA PHE A 446 -3.85 -16.38 24.33
C PHE A 446 -4.94 -17.17 25.07
N ASP A 447 -5.08 -18.48 24.83
CA ASP A 447 -6.08 -19.32 25.49
C ASP A 447 -5.94 -19.33 27.04
N ARG A 448 -4.71 -19.18 27.55
CA ARG A 448 -4.40 -19.05 28.97
C ARG A 448 -5.17 -17.93 29.69
N TYR A 449 -5.43 -16.81 29.00
CA TYR A 449 -6.14 -15.67 29.60
C TYR A 449 -7.63 -15.88 29.69
N THR A 450 -8.22 -16.68 28.80
CA THR A 450 -9.64 -17.04 28.85
C THR A 450 -9.96 -17.96 30.02
N HIS A 451 -9.05 -18.85 30.39
CA HIS A 451 -9.17 -19.73 31.55
C HIS A 451 -8.95 -19.03 32.89
N GLU A 452 -8.00 -18.09 32.97
CA GLU A 452 -7.78 -17.30 34.19
C GLU A 452 -8.96 -16.43 34.58
N ASP A 453 -9.67 -15.85 33.60
CA ASP A 453 -10.85 -15.03 33.88
C ASP A 453 -12.05 -15.86 34.30
N ALA A 454 -12.23 -17.05 33.73
CA ALA A 454 -13.26 -17.99 34.16
C ALA A 454 -13.02 -18.41 35.62
N ALA A 455 -11.76 -18.67 36.01
CA ALA A 455 -11.41 -19.02 37.38
C ALA A 455 -11.62 -17.85 38.37
N ARG A 456 -11.33 -16.61 37.98
CA ARG A 456 -11.57 -15.42 38.81
C ARG A 456 -13.04 -15.06 38.94
N ALA A 457 -13.84 -15.26 37.90
CA ALA A 457 -15.28 -15.06 37.94
C ALA A 457 -15.95 -16.04 38.91
N VAL A 458 -15.51 -17.32 38.95
CA VAL A 458 -16.00 -18.34 39.91
C VAL A 458 -15.59 -18.00 41.32
N GLY A 459 -14.37 -17.49 41.56
CA GLY A 459 -13.89 -17.10 42.89
C GLY A 459 -14.47 -15.79 43.41
N ALA A 460 -15.03 -14.94 42.58
CA ALA A 460 -15.73 -13.71 42.98
C ALA A 460 -17.21 -13.94 43.38
N ASP A 461 -17.83 -15.02 42.95
CA ASP A 461 -19.18 -15.42 43.38
C ASP A 461 -19.16 -16.21 44.68
N GLU A 462 -17.97 -16.66 45.17
CA GLU A 462 -17.82 -17.38 46.45
C GLU A 462 -17.28 -16.47 47.58
N ALA A 463 -17.03 -15.19 47.35
CA ALA A 463 -16.56 -14.22 48.34
C ALA A 463 -17.59 -13.09 48.58
#